data_024fccea7c35f25dbd54dda6a363c7f5
#
_entry.id   024fccea7c35f25dbd54dda6a363c7f5
#
_cell.length_a   1.000
_cell.length_b   1.000
_cell.length_c   1.000
_cell.angle_alpha   90.00
_cell.angle_beta   90.00
_cell.angle_gamma   90.00
#
_symmetry.space_group_name_H-M   'P 1'
#
loop_
_entity.id
_entity.type
_entity.pdbx_description
1 polymer ?
#
loop_
_entity_poly.entity_id
_entity_poly.type
_entity_poly.pdbx_seq_one_letter_code
_entity_poly.pdbx_strand_id
1 'polypeptide(L)'
;MAFAQKTSTPGASQDSDPIRVMVVDDAVVIRGLLTRWLDDAPGMTVVSSQRNGKLAVDDILKSNPDVVVLDIEMPEMDGMTALPLMLAKKRDLVVIMASTLTRRNAEISLKALSLGAADYVPKPESTSEVTTSVDFRRELIDKVKALGLRARRLRGPAHRMRAETTAGRTATSPAPVGRAPAPDTREAFRGAARPAAPAAPSFKLRPYSSAKPRILAIGSSTGGPQALQVVMKSIGTAIQDVPVVITQHMPPTFTAILAEHVGKAALRPSSEGKDGDVLQPGHIYVAPGGKHMVLEKDAGAVKIRLNDNPPVNFCKPAVDPL
;
A
#
# COMPACT_ATOMS: atom_id res chain seq x y z
N MET A 1 27.11 43.51 -28.72
CA MET A 1 25.95 42.61 -28.55
C MET A 1 26.45 41.19 -28.44
N ALA A 2 26.50 40.65 -27.24
CA ALA A 2 26.96 39.30 -26.96
C ALA A 2 25.76 38.44 -26.60
N PHE A 3 25.52 37.42 -27.43
CA PHE A 3 24.47 36.41 -27.16
C PHE A 3 24.95 35.45 -26.09
N ALA A 4 24.28 35.46 -24.93
CA ALA A 4 24.49 34.49 -23.87
C ALA A 4 23.83 33.16 -24.28
N GLN A 5 24.64 32.12 -24.52
CA GLN A 5 24.20 30.75 -24.68
C GLN A 5 23.78 30.23 -23.31
N LYS A 6 22.50 29.84 -23.18
CA LYS A 6 21.98 29.07 -22.05
C LYS A 6 22.55 27.66 -22.13
N THR A 7 23.46 27.32 -21.24
CA THR A 7 23.91 25.96 -21.00
C THR A 7 22.77 25.19 -20.34
N SER A 8 22.21 24.23 -21.07
CA SER A 8 21.27 23.25 -20.55
C SER A 8 22.00 22.23 -19.65
N THR A 9 21.63 22.19 -18.39
CA THR A 9 22.10 21.20 -17.43
C THR A 9 21.48 19.82 -17.78
N PRO A 10 22.26 18.76 -18.01
CA PRO A 10 21.73 17.42 -18.20
C PRO A 10 21.58 16.75 -16.83
N GLY A 11 20.36 16.68 -16.32
CA GLY A 11 20.04 16.10 -15.02
C GLY A 11 18.55 15.88 -14.80
N ALA A 12 17.76 15.63 -15.86
CA ALA A 12 16.38 15.16 -15.71
C ALA A 12 16.41 13.64 -15.63
N SER A 13 16.10 13.12 -14.43
CA SER A 13 15.80 11.74 -14.15
C SER A 13 14.83 11.16 -15.18
N GLN A 14 15.15 9.95 -15.68
CA GLN A 14 14.35 9.15 -16.59
C GLN A 14 12.87 9.22 -16.19
N ASP A 15 12.03 9.76 -17.08
CA ASP A 15 10.55 9.72 -16.99
C ASP A 15 10.11 8.26 -16.91
N SER A 16 9.94 7.78 -15.69
CA SER A 16 9.18 6.56 -15.47
C SER A 16 7.73 6.88 -15.81
N ASP A 17 7.07 6.07 -16.65
CA ASP A 17 5.64 6.19 -16.96
C ASP A 17 4.84 6.57 -15.69
N PRO A 18 3.83 7.45 -15.77
CA PRO A 18 3.03 7.85 -14.62
C PRO A 18 2.26 6.64 -14.06
N ILE A 19 2.08 6.58 -12.73
CA ILE A 19 1.24 5.57 -12.08
C ILE A 19 -0.19 5.75 -12.61
N ARG A 20 -0.76 4.69 -13.16
CA ARG A 20 -2.09 4.67 -13.73
C ARG A 20 -3.14 4.43 -12.65
N VAL A 21 -4.00 5.38 -12.40
CA VAL A 21 -4.98 5.32 -11.31
C VAL A 21 -6.40 5.22 -11.86
N MET A 22 -7.22 4.35 -11.29
CA MET A 22 -8.68 4.34 -11.47
C MET A 22 -9.33 4.87 -10.19
N VAL A 23 -10.28 5.78 -10.31
CA VAL A 23 -11.10 6.29 -9.21
C VAL A 23 -12.51 5.72 -9.33
N VAL A 24 -13.02 5.13 -8.24
CA VAL A 24 -14.36 4.52 -8.18
C VAL A 24 -15.08 5.04 -6.95
N ASP A 25 -16.11 5.86 -7.17
CA ASP A 25 -16.89 6.52 -6.11
C ASP A 25 -18.24 6.96 -6.71
N ASP A 26 -19.36 6.76 -6.04
CA ASP A 26 -20.68 7.10 -6.58
C ASP A 26 -20.98 8.60 -6.51
N ALA A 27 -20.41 9.31 -5.53
CA ALA A 27 -20.56 10.75 -5.36
C ALA A 27 -19.78 11.51 -6.43
N VAL A 28 -20.49 12.14 -7.36
CA VAL A 28 -19.90 12.89 -8.50
C VAL A 28 -18.87 13.93 -8.04
N VAL A 29 -19.16 14.65 -6.94
CA VAL A 29 -18.28 15.68 -6.41
C VAL A 29 -16.99 15.09 -5.86
N ILE A 30 -17.09 14.02 -5.05
CA ILE A 30 -15.93 13.33 -4.46
C ILE A 30 -15.09 12.72 -5.56
N ARG A 31 -15.72 11.98 -6.47
CA ARG A 31 -15.03 11.35 -7.61
C ARG A 31 -14.27 12.37 -8.46
N GLY A 32 -14.90 13.52 -8.78
CA GLY A 32 -14.25 14.59 -9.52
C GLY A 32 -13.08 15.21 -8.78
N LEU A 33 -13.20 15.39 -7.47
CA LEU A 33 -12.16 15.94 -6.62
C LEU A 33 -10.96 14.99 -6.51
N LEU A 34 -11.20 13.70 -6.24
CA LEU A 34 -10.15 12.67 -6.18
C LEU A 34 -9.41 12.56 -7.53
N THR A 35 -10.17 12.57 -8.64
CA THR A 35 -9.59 12.55 -9.99
C THR A 35 -8.64 13.73 -10.19
N ARG A 36 -9.07 14.93 -9.88
CA ARG A 36 -8.27 16.15 -10.01
C ARG A 36 -7.01 16.09 -9.14
N TRP A 37 -7.12 15.72 -7.88
CA TRP A 37 -5.97 15.66 -6.97
C TRP A 37 -4.91 14.68 -7.40
N LEU A 38 -5.33 13.53 -7.94
CA LEU A 38 -4.42 12.49 -8.41
C LEU A 38 -3.80 12.84 -9.76
N ASP A 39 -4.53 13.49 -10.67
CA ASP A 39 -3.97 13.98 -11.94
C ASP A 39 -3.00 15.16 -11.75
N ASP A 40 -3.29 16.04 -10.79
CA ASP A 40 -2.40 17.18 -10.46
C ASP A 40 -1.11 16.70 -9.75
N ALA A 41 -1.07 15.47 -9.24
CA ALA A 41 0.07 14.95 -8.48
C ALA A 41 1.17 14.43 -9.42
N PRO A 42 2.45 14.82 -9.21
CA PRO A 42 3.54 14.42 -10.08
C PRO A 42 3.74 12.89 -10.14
N GLY A 43 3.85 12.35 -11.34
CA GLY A 43 4.09 10.93 -11.59
C GLY A 43 2.87 10.02 -11.48
N MET A 44 1.67 10.59 -11.55
CA MET A 44 0.39 9.87 -11.58
C MET A 44 -0.47 10.34 -12.75
N THR A 45 -1.41 9.50 -13.20
CA THR A 45 -2.46 9.87 -14.15
C THR A 45 -3.72 9.05 -13.89
N VAL A 46 -4.87 9.68 -13.93
CA VAL A 46 -6.15 8.99 -13.80
C VAL A 46 -6.57 8.48 -15.17
N VAL A 47 -6.60 7.16 -15.32
CA VAL A 47 -6.91 6.49 -16.59
C VAL A 47 -8.38 6.08 -16.70
N SER A 48 -9.11 6.08 -15.60
CA SER A 48 -10.53 5.77 -15.54
C SER A 48 -11.18 6.36 -14.29
N SER A 49 -12.46 6.76 -14.42
CA SER A 49 -13.28 7.28 -13.34
C SER A 49 -14.66 6.66 -13.44
N GLN A 50 -15.05 5.81 -12.48
CA GLN A 50 -16.26 5.00 -12.51
C GLN A 50 -17.18 5.32 -11.33
N ARG A 51 -18.49 5.21 -11.53
CA ARG A 51 -19.50 5.58 -10.51
C ARG A 51 -19.99 4.41 -9.64
N ASN A 52 -19.61 3.17 -9.97
CA ASN A 52 -19.94 1.98 -9.19
C ASN A 52 -18.96 0.84 -9.45
N GLY A 53 -19.02 -0.19 -8.60
CA GLY A 53 -18.14 -1.34 -8.68
C GLY A 53 -18.31 -2.16 -9.97
N LYS A 54 -19.53 -2.27 -10.51
CA LYS A 54 -19.80 -3.04 -11.75
C LYS A 54 -19.06 -2.44 -12.94
N LEU A 55 -19.23 -1.14 -13.16
CA LEU A 55 -18.56 -0.43 -14.26
C LEU A 55 -17.04 -0.50 -14.11
N ALA A 56 -16.53 -0.38 -12.88
CA ALA A 56 -15.10 -0.48 -12.61
C ALA A 56 -14.55 -1.89 -12.90
N VAL A 57 -15.24 -2.96 -12.49
CA VAL A 57 -14.86 -4.35 -12.80
C VAL A 57 -14.88 -4.61 -14.32
N ASP A 58 -15.80 -4.02 -15.05
CA ASP A 58 -15.88 -4.20 -16.51
C ASP A 58 -14.80 -3.42 -17.27
N ASP A 59 -14.36 -2.28 -16.72
CA ASP A 59 -13.33 -1.42 -17.33
C ASP A 59 -11.89 -1.77 -16.94
N ILE A 60 -11.66 -2.61 -15.93
CA ILE A 60 -10.34 -2.86 -15.34
C ILE A 60 -9.28 -3.32 -16.35
N LEU A 61 -9.63 -4.17 -17.30
CA LEU A 61 -8.71 -4.68 -18.31
C LEU A 61 -8.45 -3.68 -19.43
N LYS A 62 -9.44 -2.85 -19.76
CA LYS A 62 -9.36 -1.82 -20.81
C LYS A 62 -8.51 -0.64 -20.34
N SER A 63 -8.86 -0.08 -19.18
CA SER A 63 -8.13 1.05 -18.60
C SER A 63 -6.78 0.66 -18.02
N ASN A 64 -6.57 -0.62 -17.67
CA ASN A 64 -5.34 -1.21 -17.16
C ASN A 64 -4.66 -0.35 -16.06
N PRO A 65 -5.33 -0.04 -14.93
CA PRO A 65 -4.76 0.76 -13.87
C PRO A 65 -3.72 -0.03 -13.07
N ASP A 66 -2.76 0.68 -12.48
CA ASP A 66 -1.83 0.14 -11.47
C ASP A 66 -2.47 0.14 -10.09
N VAL A 67 -3.23 1.21 -9.80
CA VAL A 67 -3.89 1.44 -8.51
C VAL A 67 -5.37 1.77 -8.74
N VAL A 68 -6.23 1.22 -7.91
CA VAL A 68 -7.65 1.60 -7.82
C VAL A 68 -7.90 2.21 -6.46
N VAL A 69 -8.49 3.40 -6.44
CA VAL A 69 -9.11 4.00 -5.24
C VAL A 69 -10.59 3.65 -5.30
N LEU A 70 -11.04 2.80 -4.38
CA LEU A 70 -12.35 2.15 -4.40
C LEU A 70 -13.18 2.54 -3.19
N ASP A 71 -14.30 3.20 -3.42
CA ASP A 71 -15.28 3.44 -2.37
C ASP A 71 -15.95 2.14 -1.92
N ILE A 72 -16.37 2.11 -0.67
CA ILE A 72 -17.07 0.96 -0.08
C ILE A 72 -18.55 0.97 -0.44
N GLU A 73 -19.23 2.07 -0.19
CA GLU A 73 -20.68 2.18 -0.32
C GLU A 73 -21.08 2.76 -1.68
N MET A 74 -21.51 1.91 -2.59
CA MET A 74 -21.94 2.31 -3.93
C MET A 74 -23.18 1.53 -4.38
N PRO A 75 -24.05 2.12 -5.23
CA PRO A 75 -25.19 1.42 -5.81
C PRO A 75 -24.76 0.32 -6.80
N GLU A 76 -25.64 -0.62 -7.09
CA GLU A 76 -25.52 -1.77 -8.01
C GLU A 76 -24.47 -2.79 -7.56
N MET A 77 -23.25 -2.39 -7.29
CA MET A 77 -22.16 -3.23 -6.79
C MET A 77 -21.29 -2.38 -5.87
N ASP A 78 -21.25 -2.75 -4.60
CA ASP A 78 -20.42 -2.12 -3.58
C ASP A 78 -18.93 -2.47 -3.71
N GLY A 79 -18.06 -1.75 -2.99
CA GLY A 79 -16.62 -1.95 -3.06
C GLY A 79 -16.18 -3.32 -2.56
N MET A 80 -16.88 -3.88 -1.56
CA MET A 80 -16.54 -5.19 -1.00
C MET A 80 -16.82 -6.34 -1.96
N THR A 81 -17.87 -6.21 -2.77
CA THR A 81 -18.22 -7.15 -3.85
C THR A 81 -17.29 -6.98 -5.05
N ALA A 82 -16.95 -5.73 -5.40
CA ALA A 82 -16.10 -5.41 -6.54
C ALA A 82 -14.64 -5.84 -6.34
N LEU A 83 -14.09 -5.68 -5.12
CA LEU A 83 -12.69 -5.95 -4.78
C LEU A 83 -12.21 -7.34 -5.23
N PRO A 84 -12.81 -8.47 -4.83
CA PRO A 84 -12.35 -9.79 -5.24
C PRO A 84 -12.47 -10.02 -6.76
N LEU A 85 -13.49 -9.43 -7.40
CA LEU A 85 -13.67 -9.54 -8.84
C LEU A 85 -12.58 -8.78 -9.62
N MET A 86 -12.19 -7.59 -9.15
CA MET A 86 -11.07 -6.82 -9.73
C MET A 86 -9.75 -7.57 -9.58
N LEU A 87 -9.45 -8.09 -8.38
CA LEU A 87 -8.23 -8.85 -8.11
C LEU A 87 -8.17 -10.16 -8.90
N ALA A 88 -9.30 -10.83 -9.14
CA ALA A 88 -9.37 -12.01 -10.00
C ALA A 88 -9.05 -11.69 -11.47
N LYS A 89 -9.54 -10.55 -11.99
CA LYS A 89 -9.25 -10.09 -13.36
C LYS A 89 -7.81 -9.60 -13.52
N LYS A 90 -7.25 -8.95 -12.50
CA LYS A 90 -5.90 -8.37 -12.52
C LYS A 90 -5.18 -8.61 -11.18
N ARG A 91 -4.41 -9.69 -11.10
CA ARG A 91 -3.75 -10.17 -9.87
C ARG A 91 -2.71 -9.22 -9.28
N ASP A 92 -2.11 -8.39 -10.10
CA ASP A 92 -1.08 -7.41 -9.74
C ASP A 92 -1.67 -6.02 -9.45
N LEU A 93 -3.00 -5.91 -9.39
CA LEU A 93 -3.71 -4.68 -9.07
C LEU A 93 -3.52 -4.31 -7.60
N VAL A 94 -3.24 -3.04 -7.37
CA VAL A 94 -3.27 -2.45 -6.03
C VAL A 94 -4.64 -1.80 -5.81
N VAL A 95 -5.36 -2.20 -4.76
CA VAL A 95 -6.63 -1.58 -4.40
C VAL A 95 -6.49 -0.90 -3.04
N ILE A 96 -6.83 0.39 -2.99
CA ILE A 96 -6.92 1.21 -1.79
C ILE A 96 -8.40 1.48 -1.53
N MET A 97 -8.91 1.03 -0.39
CA MET A 97 -10.31 1.30 -0.02
C MET A 97 -10.44 2.74 0.47
N ALA A 98 -11.45 3.46 0.02
CA ALA A 98 -11.82 4.78 0.53
C ALA A 98 -13.14 4.64 1.31
N SER A 99 -13.15 5.04 2.60
CA SER A 99 -14.32 4.85 3.44
C SER A 99 -14.47 5.94 4.49
N THR A 100 -15.70 6.26 4.89
CA THR A 100 -15.95 7.22 5.98
C THR A 100 -15.50 6.68 7.34
N LEU A 101 -15.24 7.58 8.29
CA LEU A 101 -14.65 7.31 9.62
C LEU A 101 -15.64 6.68 10.62
N THR A 102 -16.58 5.85 10.19
CA THR A 102 -17.48 5.15 11.09
C THR A 102 -16.89 3.82 11.57
N ARG A 103 -17.32 3.34 12.77
CA ARG A 103 -16.88 2.04 13.30
C ARG A 103 -17.19 0.90 12.32
N ARG A 104 -18.39 0.91 11.73
CA ARG A 104 -18.82 -0.08 10.73
C ARG A 104 -17.85 -0.09 9.53
N ASN A 105 -17.51 1.09 9.01
CA ASN A 105 -16.64 1.21 7.85
C ASN A 105 -15.18 0.89 8.20
N ALA A 106 -14.76 1.10 9.44
CA ALA A 106 -13.46 0.63 9.92
C ALA A 106 -13.35 -0.90 9.90
N GLU A 107 -14.39 -1.61 10.40
CA GLU A 107 -14.48 -3.08 10.35
C GLU A 107 -14.47 -3.59 8.90
N ILE A 108 -15.25 -2.95 8.03
CA ILE A 108 -15.32 -3.30 6.60
C ILE A 108 -13.98 -3.06 5.91
N SER A 109 -13.32 -1.92 6.17
CA SER A 109 -12.00 -1.60 5.60
C SER A 109 -10.94 -2.62 6.01
N LEU A 110 -10.88 -2.99 7.29
CA LEU A 110 -9.94 -4.01 7.76
C LEU A 110 -10.29 -5.42 7.22
N LYS A 111 -11.58 -5.72 7.01
CA LYS A 111 -12.00 -6.93 6.30
C LYS A 111 -11.55 -6.91 4.84
N ALA A 112 -11.65 -5.76 4.16
CA ALA A 112 -11.16 -5.61 2.78
C ALA A 112 -9.66 -5.91 2.66
N LEU A 113 -8.83 -5.52 3.65
CA LEU A 113 -7.41 -5.86 3.69
C LEU A 113 -7.21 -7.39 3.71
N SER A 114 -8.03 -8.13 4.45
CA SER A 114 -7.97 -9.60 4.47
C SER A 114 -8.40 -10.24 3.15
N LEU A 115 -9.20 -9.55 2.34
CA LEU A 115 -9.63 -9.96 1.00
C LEU A 115 -8.65 -9.54 -0.10
N GLY A 116 -7.56 -8.84 0.25
CA GLY A 116 -6.49 -8.49 -0.69
C GLY A 116 -6.40 -7.00 -1.05
N ALA A 117 -7.18 -6.11 -0.44
CA ALA A 117 -6.93 -4.69 -0.52
C ALA A 117 -5.54 -4.37 0.08
N ALA A 118 -4.79 -3.48 -0.56
CA ALA A 118 -3.43 -3.15 -0.14
C ALA A 118 -3.40 -2.18 1.05
N ASP A 119 -4.38 -1.25 1.09
CA ASP A 119 -4.53 -0.27 2.16
C ASP A 119 -5.93 0.35 2.13
N TYR A 120 -6.19 1.28 3.04
CA TYR A 120 -7.39 2.10 3.05
C TYR A 120 -7.04 3.58 3.31
N VAL A 121 -7.95 4.47 2.96
CA VAL A 121 -7.87 5.91 3.27
C VAL A 121 -9.21 6.34 3.90
N PRO A 122 -9.20 6.87 5.12
CA PRO A 122 -10.42 7.31 5.78
C PRO A 122 -10.91 8.63 5.19
N LYS A 123 -12.08 8.64 4.55
CA LYS A 123 -12.74 9.85 4.06
C LYS A 123 -13.34 10.63 5.25
N PRO A 124 -13.26 11.96 5.28
CA PRO A 124 -14.06 12.78 6.18
C PRO A 124 -15.57 12.53 6.02
N GLU A 125 -16.35 12.77 7.07
CA GLU A 125 -17.77 12.42 7.09
C GLU A 125 -18.62 13.28 6.15
N SER A 126 -18.23 14.54 5.94
CA SER A 126 -18.96 15.46 5.08
C SER A 126 -18.21 15.80 3.79
N THR A 127 -18.95 16.02 2.70
CA THR A 127 -18.39 16.46 1.42
C THR A 127 -17.61 17.79 1.54
N SER A 128 -18.06 18.70 2.40
CA SER A 128 -17.37 19.95 2.66
C SER A 128 -16.03 19.74 3.35
N GLU A 129 -15.95 18.83 4.30
CA GLU A 129 -14.70 18.47 4.95
C GLU A 129 -13.73 17.75 3.99
N VAL A 130 -14.23 16.86 3.13
CA VAL A 130 -13.39 16.25 2.09
C VAL A 130 -12.76 17.32 1.20
N THR A 131 -13.54 18.35 0.78
CA THR A 131 -13.02 19.39 -0.12
C THR A 131 -11.95 20.27 0.52
N THR A 132 -11.95 20.42 1.83
CA THR A 132 -11.03 21.29 2.59
C THR A 132 -9.91 20.54 3.30
N SER A 133 -9.99 19.20 3.41
CA SER A 133 -9.01 18.41 4.15
C SER A 133 -7.69 18.23 3.39
N VAL A 134 -6.71 19.02 3.80
CA VAL A 134 -5.33 18.93 3.29
C VAL A 134 -4.71 17.57 3.67
N ASP A 135 -5.01 17.07 4.86
CA ASP A 135 -4.46 15.81 5.38
C ASP A 135 -4.99 14.60 4.60
N PHE A 136 -6.29 14.54 4.31
CA PHE A 136 -6.87 13.48 3.50
C PHE A 136 -6.29 13.46 2.07
N ARG A 137 -6.18 14.64 1.44
CA ARG A 137 -5.56 14.76 0.11
C ARG A 137 -4.13 14.23 0.11
N ARG A 138 -3.32 14.64 1.09
CA ARG A 138 -1.93 14.23 1.22
C ARG A 138 -1.82 12.73 1.45
N GLU A 139 -2.56 12.19 2.42
CA GLU A 139 -2.55 10.77 2.73
C GLU A 139 -2.92 9.90 1.52
N LEU A 140 -3.95 10.30 0.76
CA LEU A 140 -4.36 9.63 -0.46
C LEU A 140 -3.22 9.60 -1.50
N ILE A 141 -2.62 10.75 -1.80
CA ILE A 141 -1.54 10.89 -2.78
C ILE A 141 -0.33 10.05 -2.35
N ASP A 142 0.07 10.14 -1.09
CA ASP A 142 1.23 9.42 -0.57
C ASP A 142 1.03 7.90 -0.62
N LYS A 143 -0.16 7.41 -0.27
CA LYS A 143 -0.49 5.98 -0.35
C LYS A 143 -0.52 5.47 -1.79
N VAL A 144 -1.17 6.19 -2.71
CA VAL A 144 -1.20 5.83 -4.13
C VAL A 144 0.22 5.79 -4.70
N LYS A 145 1.05 6.77 -4.38
CA LYS A 145 2.44 6.84 -4.82
C LYS A 145 3.28 5.69 -4.28
N ALA A 146 3.26 5.48 -2.98
CA ALA A 146 4.06 4.44 -2.31
C ALA A 146 3.71 3.04 -2.82
N LEU A 147 2.42 2.72 -2.87
CA LEU A 147 1.92 1.40 -3.27
C LEU A 147 2.05 1.16 -4.78
N GLY A 148 1.77 2.18 -5.60
CA GLY A 148 1.93 2.10 -7.05
C GLY A 148 3.39 1.90 -7.47
N LEU A 149 4.34 2.62 -6.88
CA LEU A 149 5.77 2.42 -7.12
C LEU A 149 6.25 1.04 -6.68
N ARG A 150 5.77 0.54 -5.52
CA ARG A 150 6.07 -0.80 -5.04
C ARG A 150 5.58 -1.87 -6.02
N ALA A 151 4.33 -1.78 -6.47
CA ALA A 151 3.75 -2.72 -7.42
C ALA A 151 4.55 -2.78 -8.72
N ARG A 152 4.97 -1.63 -9.25
CA ARG A 152 5.78 -1.54 -10.46
C ARG A 152 7.16 -2.16 -10.31
N ARG A 153 7.81 -1.97 -9.16
CA ARG A 153 9.11 -2.61 -8.87
C ARG A 153 9.01 -4.13 -8.86
N LEU A 154 7.93 -4.67 -8.31
CA LEU A 154 7.69 -6.11 -8.26
C LEU A 154 7.39 -6.74 -9.62
N ARG A 155 6.82 -5.97 -10.56
CA ARG A 155 6.54 -6.43 -11.94
C ARG A 155 7.80 -6.62 -12.78
N GLY A 156 8.94 -5.99 -12.44
CA GLY A 156 10.20 -6.08 -13.18
C GLY A 156 10.16 -5.55 -14.63
N PRO A 157 11.29 -5.43 -15.31
CA PRO A 157 11.38 -4.85 -16.67
C PRO A 157 10.71 -5.67 -17.77
N ALA A 158 10.49 -6.97 -17.58
CA ALA A 158 9.91 -7.85 -18.61
C ALA A 158 8.42 -7.56 -18.91
N HIS A 159 7.71 -6.93 -18.00
CA HIS A 159 6.28 -6.59 -18.22
C HIS A 159 6.10 -5.29 -19.02
N ARG A 160 7.10 -4.41 -19.05
CA ARG A 160 7.09 -3.17 -19.85
C ARG A 160 7.05 -3.43 -21.33
N MET A 161 7.82 -4.41 -21.84
CA MET A 161 7.89 -4.71 -23.28
C MET A 161 6.59 -5.32 -23.85
N ARG A 162 5.74 -5.93 -23.03
CA ARG A 162 4.50 -6.55 -23.51
C ARG A 162 3.33 -5.56 -23.71
N ALA A 163 3.34 -4.44 -23.00
CA ALA A 163 2.31 -3.39 -23.13
C ALA A 163 2.51 -2.56 -24.41
N GLU A 164 3.74 -2.31 -24.84
CA GLU A 164 4.06 -1.53 -26.02
C GLU A 164 3.79 -2.30 -27.33
N THR A 165 3.90 -3.64 -27.31
CA THR A 165 3.66 -4.48 -28.50
C THR A 165 2.18 -4.69 -28.83
N THR A 166 1.27 -4.41 -27.93
CA THR A 166 -0.19 -4.55 -28.16
C THR A 166 -0.82 -3.29 -28.73
N ALA A 167 -0.22 -2.13 -28.61
CA ALA A 167 -0.77 -0.86 -29.12
C ALA A 167 -0.43 -0.56 -30.59
N GLY A 168 0.43 -1.35 -31.23
CA GLY A 168 0.99 -1.07 -32.55
C GLY A 168 0.67 -2.06 -33.68
N ARG A 169 -0.29 -2.98 -33.50
CA ARG A 169 -0.66 -3.92 -34.60
C ARG A 169 -2.09 -3.76 -35.05
N THR A 170 -2.34 -2.78 -35.90
CA THR A 170 -3.44 -2.82 -36.85
C THR A 170 -3.11 -3.83 -37.96
N ALA A 171 -4.07 -4.67 -38.22
CA ALA A 171 -3.98 -5.80 -39.11
C ALA A 171 -3.64 -5.43 -40.57
N THR A 172 -2.61 -6.08 -41.11
CA THR A 172 -2.58 -6.42 -42.52
C THR A 172 -2.13 -7.86 -42.67
N SER A 173 -3.04 -8.70 -43.09
CA SER A 173 -2.81 -10.10 -43.41
C SER A 173 -2.15 -10.20 -44.78
N PRO A 174 -1.13 -11.02 -45.00
CA PRO A 174 -0.87 -11.59 -46.32
C PRO A 174 -1.05 -13.12 -46.30
N ALA A 175 -1.58 -13.61 -47.42
CA ALA A 175 -1.91 -14.97 -47.77
C ALA A 175 -0.69 -15.93 -47.82
N PRO A 176 -0.94 -17.27 -47.81
CA PRO A 176 0.10 -18.26 -47.65
C PRO A 176 0.82 -18.60 -48.95
N VAL A 177 2.15 -18.65 -48.96
CA VAL A 177 2.95 -19.21 -50.04
C VAL A 177 3.91 -20.26 -49.48
N GLY A 178 3.92 -21.36 -50.14
CA GLY A 178 4.80 -22.48 -50.33
C GLY A 178 5.88 -22.85 -49.30
N ARG A 179 5.79 -24.08 -48.85
CA ARG A 179 6.72 -24.86 -48.03
C ARG A 179 7.88 -25.37 -48.88
N ALA A 180 9.13 -25.08 -48.51
CA ALA A 180 10.31 -25.82 -48.91
C ALA A 180 11.15 -26.20 -47.69
N PRO A 181 11.89 -27.33 -47.70
CA PRO A 181 12.39 -27.98 -46.51
C PRO A 181 13.66 -27.36 -45.98
N ALA A 182 13.80 -27.33 -44.64
CA ALA A 182 14.93 -26.81 -43.90
C ALA A 182 16.13 -27.77 -43.92
N PRO A 183 17.37 -27.24 -43.97
CA PRO A 183 18.56 -28.01 -43.61
C PRO A 183 18.78 -27.99 -42.09
N ASP A 184 19.17 -29.11 -41.59
CA ASP A 184 19.56 -29.40 -40.22
C ASP A 184 20.87 -28.64 -39.88
N THR A 185 20.81 -27.67 -38.98
CA THR A 185 21.99 -27.03 -38.39
C THR A 185 21.86 -26.99 -36.87
N ARG A 186 22.10 -28.17 -36.25
CA ARG A 186 22.43 -28.28 -34.84
C ARG A 186 23.94 -28.14 -34.66
N GLU A 187 24.46 -26.94 -34.81
CA GLU A 187 25.81 -26.59 -34.32
C GLU A 187 26.09 -25.12 -34.61
N ALA A 188 25.77 -24.22 -33.68
CA ALA A 188 26.41 -22.89 -33.51
C ALA A 188 25.63 -21.98 -32.52
N PHE A 189 25.41 -22.41 -31.29
CA PHE A 189 25.11 -21.48 -30.19
C PHE A 189 25.79 -21.96 -28.90
N ARG A 190 27.09 -22.15 -28.95
CA ARG A 190 27.94 -22.15 -27.74
C ARG A 190 28.70 -20.83 -27.72
N GLY A 191 28.39 -19.94 -26.77
CA GLY A 191 29.26 -18.85 -26.42
C GLY A 191 28.70 -17.44 -26.50
N ALA A 192 27.53 -17.17 -25.94
CA ALA A 192 27.22 -15.82 -25.48
C ALA A 192 27.17 -15.89 -23.95
N ALA A 193 28.25 -15.44 -23.30
CA ALA A 193 28.30 -15.27 -21.86
C ALA A 193 27.15 -14.36 -21.45
N ARG A 194 26.21 -14.90 -20.68
CA ARG A 194 25.13 -14.13 -20.04
C ARG A 194 25.77 -13.04 -19.19
N PRO A 195 25.43 -11.74 -19.36
CA PRO A 195 25.98 -10.71 -18.50
C PRO A 195 25.76 -11.10 -17.05
N ALA A 196 26.83 -11.12 -16.27
CA ALA A 196 26.76 -11.40 -14.84
C ALA A 196 25.81 -10.40 -14.21
N ALA A 197 24.79 -10.90 -13.51
CA ALA A 197 23.91 -10.07 -12.70
C ALA A 197 24.78 -9.24 -11.75
N PRO A 198 24.49 -7.93 -11.54
CA PRO A 198 25.24 -7.12 -10.60
C PRO A 198 25.27 -7.84 -9.26
N ALA A 199 26.48 -8.04 -8.71
CA ALA A 199 26.66 -8.69 -7.42
C ALA A 199 25.81 -7.96 -6.37
N ALA A 200 24.96 -8.70 -5.68
CA ALA A 200 24.19 -8.16 -4.55
C ALA A 200 25.16 -7.52 -3.56
N PRO A 201 24.86 -6.35 -2.99
CA PRO A 201 25.72 -5.70 -2.03
C PRO A 201 26.01 -6.67 -0.88
N SER A 202 27.30 -7.01 -0.70
CA SER A 202 27.73 -7.88 0.39
C SER A 202 27.65 -7.09 1.70
N PHE A 203 26.62 -7.36 2.51
CA PHE A 203 26.53 -6.84 3.87
C PHE A 203 26.86 -7.97 4.87
N LYS A 204 27.58 -7.62 5.93
CA LYS A 204 27.83 -8.55 7.03
C LYS A 204 26.67 -8.44 8.03
N LEU A 205 26.00 -9.55 8.29
CA LEU A 205 25.05 -9.65 9.40
C LEU A 205 25.83 -9.56 10.72
N ARG A 206 25.30 -8.80 11.68
CA ARG A 206 25.80 -8.85 13.04
C ARG A 206 25.51 -10.24 13.64
N PRO A 207 26.39 -10.79 14.49
CA PRO A 207 26.07 -12.01 15.21
C PRO A 207 24.80 -11.82 16.06
N TYR A 208 23.98 -12.84 16.16
CA TYR A 208 22.79 -12.80 17.00
C TYR A 208 23.19 -12.55 18.46
N SER A 209 22.44 -11.68 19.13
CA SER A 209 22.60 -11.47 20.55
C SER A 209 22.10 -12.70 21.32
N SER A 210 22.85 -13.13 22.35
CA SER A 210 22.38 -14.14 23.29
C SER A 210 21.38 -13.57 24.33
N ALA A 211 21.23 -12.25 24.40
CA ALA A 211 20.27 -11.61 25.30
C ALA A 211 18.83 -11.88 24.81
N LYS A 212 17.98 -12.36 25.70
CA LYS A 212 16.55 -12.53 25.42
C LYS A 212 15.91 -11.15 25.21
N PRO A 213 15.12 -10.96 24.14
CA PRO A 213 14.37 -9.72 23.96
C PRO A 213 13.37 -9.54 25.11
N ARG A 214 13.25 -8.31 25.60
CA ARG A 214 12.35 -7.98 26.71
C ARG A 214 11.04 -7.36 26.23
N ILE A 215 11.05 -6.72 25.06
CA ILE A 215 9.91 -6.07 24.41
C ILE A 215 10.14 -6.19 22.90
N LEU A 216 9.08 -6.41 22.15
CA LEU A 216 9.06 -6.27 20.70
C LEU A 216 8.30 -4.99 20.35
N ALA A 217 8.97 -3.99 19.79
CA ALA A 217 8.36 -2.77 19.30
C ALA A 217 8.24 -2.81 17.77
N ILE A 218 7.09 -2.47 17.24
CA ILE A 218 6.80 -2.46 15.79
C ILE A 218 6.19 -1.12 15.40
N GLY A 219 6.85 -0.42 14.47
CA GLY A 219 6.30 0.75 13.82
C GLY A 219 5.83 0.43 12.41
N SER A 220 4.65 0.91 12.03
CA SER A 220 4.11 0.68 10.69
C SER A 220 3.21 1.83 10.22
N SER A 221 3.05 1.93 8.87
CA SER A 221 2.24 2.95 8.21
C SER A 221 1.55 2.34 7.00
N THR A 222 1.74 2.90 5.80
CA THR A 222 1.15 2.42 4.54
C THR A 222 1.44 0.93 4.30
N GLY A 223 0.39 0.14 4.10
CA GLY A 223 0.45 -1.33 3.99
C GLY A 223 0.70 -2.05 5.31
N GLY A 224 0.84 -1.29 6.43
CA GLY A 224 1.09 -1.81 7.77
C GLY A 224 0.04 -2.81 8.26
N PRO A 225 -1.26 -2.49 8.19
CA PRO A 225 -2.28 -3.38 8.74
C PRO A 225 -2.27 -4.78 8.13
N GLN A 226 -2.06 -4.90 6.82
CA GLN A 226 -1.93 -6.20 6.15
C GLN A 226 -0.64 -6.91 6.55
N ALA A 227 0.50 -6.19 6.58
CA ALA A 227 1.79 -6.74 6.97
C ALA A 227 1.77 -7.22 8.43
N LEU A 228 1.16 -6.46 9.34
CA LEU A 228 1.02 -6.83 10.75
C LEU A 228 0.27 -8.15 10.92
N GLN A 229 -0.83 -8.37 10.20
CA GLN A 229 -1.57 -9.63 10.27
C GLN A 229 -0.70 -10.83 9.86
N VAL A 230 0.08 -10.70 8.77
CA VAL A 230 0.97 -11.74 8.29
C VAL A 230 2.09 -12.02 9.30
N VAL A 231 2.73 -10.96 9.81
CA VAL A 231 3.81 -11.07 10.81
C VAL A 231 3.28 -11.72 12.09
N MET A 232 2.18 -11.20 12.65
CA MET A 232 1.61 -11.69 13.90
C MET A 232 1.19 -13.16 13.81
N LYS A 233 0.62 -13.58 12.69
CA LYS A 233 0.32 -14.99 12.42
C LYS A 233 1.58 -15.86 12.46
N SER A 234 2.71 -15.34 11.96
CA SER A 234 3.96 -16.09 11.87
C SER A 234 4.72 -16.16 13.19
N ILE A 235 4.64 -15.13 14.04
CA ILE A 235 5.45 -15.03 15.27
C ILE A 235 4.64 -15.28 16.56
N GLY A 236 3.34 -15.56 16.48
CA GLY A 236 2.44 -15.65 17.66
C GLY A 236 2.94 -16.60 18.76
N THR A 237 3.56 -17.72 18.40
CA THR A 237 4.18 -18.64 19.37
C THR A 237 5.50 -18.10 19.93
N ALA A 238 6.28 -17.39 19.13
CA ALA A 238 7.59 -16.87 19.54
C ALA A 238 7.49 -15.69 20.54
N ILE A 239 6.35 -15.00 20.56
CA ILE A 239 6.12 -13.83 21.43
C ILE A 239 5.39 -14.16 22.73
N GLN A 240 5.21 -15.43 23.08
CA GLN A 240 4.45 -15.82 24.27
C GLN A 240 5.00 -15.26 25.59
N ASP A 241 6.32 -15.06 25.67
CA ASP A 241 7.02 -14.58 26.86
C ASP A 241 7.48 -13.12 26.72
N VAL A 242 7.07 -12.43 25.64
CA VAL A 242 7.52 -11.07 25.34
C VAL A 242 6.30 -10.18 25.07
N PRO A 243 6.17 -9.03 25.76
CA PRO A 243 5.15 -8.03 25.39
C PRO A 243 5.47 -7.43 24.03
N VAL A 244 4.43 -7.15 23.26
CA VAL A 244 4.53 -6.51 21.95
C VAL A 244 3.83 -5.16 22.00
N VAL A 245 4.49 -4.12 21.51
CA VAL A 245 3.93 -2.78 21.36
C VAL A 245 3.95 -2.38 19.90
N ILE A 246 2.83 -1.90 19.38
CA ILE A 246 2.64 -1.59 17.97
C ILE A 246 2.18 -0.14 17.84
N THR A 247 2.88 0.65 17.04
CA THR A 247 2.41 1.94 16.56
C THR A 247 2.10 1.84 15.07
N GLN A 248 0.83 1.98 14.73
CA GLN A 248 0.33 2.08 13.35
C GLN A 248 -0.28 3.47 13.16
N HIS A 249 0.13 4.19 12.11
CA HIS A 249 -0.53 5.44 11.74
C HIS A 249 -1.97 5.16 11.31
N MET A 250 -2.91 5.42 12.21
CA MET A 250 -4.31 5.04 12.05
C MET A 250 -5.21 5.91 12.93
N PRO A 251 -6.40 6.32 12.46
CA PRO A 251 -7.34 7.10 13.27
C PRO A 251 -7.86 6.33 14.49
N PRO A 252 -8.40 7.03 15.49
CA PRO A 252 -9.22 6.41 16.53
C PRO A 252 -10.27 5.48 15.93
N THR A 253 -10.80 4.53 16.66
CA THR A 253 -11.73 3.49 16.20
C THR A 253 -11.06 2.39 15.37
N PHE A 254 -10.22 2.73 14.39
CA PHE A 254 -9.49 1.76 13.57
C PHE A 254 -8.40 1.04 14.37
N THR A 255 -7.73 1.72 15.29
CA THR A 255 -6.69 1.13 16.14
C THR A 255 -7.24 0.07 17.09
N ALA A 256 -8.45 0.27 17.63
CA ALA A 256 -9.13 -0.73 18.45
C ALA A 256 -9.44 -2.01 17.65
N ILE A 257 -9.97 -1.87 16.43
CA ILE A 257 -10.29 -3.01 15.56
C ILE A 257 -9.00 -3.68 15.06
N LEU A 258 -7.94 -2.91 14.77
CA LEU A 258 -6.64 -3.47 14.44
C LEU A 258 -6.09 -4.34 15.59
N ALA A 259 -6.22 -3.88 16.85
CA ALA A 259 -5.82 -4.66 18.00
C ALA A 259 -6.52 -6.01 18.06
N GLU A 260 -7.83 -6.05 17.82
CA GLU A 260 -8.56 -7.31 17.74
C GLU A 260 -8.04 -8.22 16.62
N HIS A 261 -7.77 -7.66 15.43
CA HIS A 261 -7.32 -8.43 14.28
C HIS A 261 -5.92 -9.00 14.48
N VAL A 262 -4.98 -8.22 15.02
CA VAL A 262 -3.62 -8.72 15.28
C VAL A 262 -3.61 -9.75 16.41
N GLY A 263 -4.45 -9.58 17.43
CA GLY A 263 -4.63 -10.56 18.49
C GLY A 263 -5.16 -11.90 17.97
N LYS A 264 -6.19 -11.87 17.14
CA LYS A 264 -6.74 -13.08 16.47
C LYS A 264 -5.68 -13.74 15.58
N ALA A 265 -4.91 -12.96 14.82
CA ALA A 265 -3.87 -13.49 13.95
C ALA A 265 -2.73 -14.16 14.72
N ALA A 266 -2.30 -13.56 15.85
CA ALA A 266 -1.25 -14.06 16.70
C ALA A 266 -1.71 -15.17 17.66
N LEU A 267 -3.02 -15.39 17.84
CA LEU A 267 -3.62 -16.21 18.88
C LEU A 267 -3.15 -15.76 20.28
N ARG A 268 -3.12 -14.44 20.50
CA ARG A 268 -2.65 -13.78 21.73
C ARG A 268 -3.64 -12.72 22.19
N PRO A 269 -3.71 -12.42 23.50
CA PRO A 269 -4.45 -11.27 23.99
C PRO A 269 -3.90 -9.99 23.38
N SER A 270 -4.79 -9.11 22.97
CA SER A 270 -4.43 -7.82 22.37
C SER A 270 -5.46 -6.76 22.67
N SER A 271 -5.01 -5.53 22.88
CA SER A 271 -5.88 -4.37 23.15
C SER A 271 -5.17 -3.08 22.70
N GLU A 272 -5.94 -1.99 22.61
CA GLU A 272 -5.30 -0.68 22.65
C GLU A 272 -4.63 -0.49 24.00
N GLY A 273 -3.43 0.08 24.00
CA GLY A 273 -2.72 0.45 25.23
C GLY A 273 -3.43 1.59 25.96
N LYS A 274 -3.57 1.45 27.27
CA LYS A 274 -4.15 2.48 28.14
C LYS A 274 -3.04 3.14 28.95
N ASP A 275 -3.26 4.39 29.35
CA ASP A 275 -2.33 5.08 30.21
C ASP A 275 -2.20 4.34 31.55
N GLY A 276 -0.96 4.05 31.97
CA GLY A 276 -0.65 3.30 33.16
C GLY A 276 -0.63 1.77 33.01
N ASP A 277 -1.01 1.20 31.86
CA ASP A 277 -0.93 -0.25 31.64
C ASP A 277 0.49 -0.76 31.85
N VAL A 278 0.64 -1.78 32.68
CA VAL A 278 1.91 -2.51 32.86
C VAL A 278 2.02 -3.56 31.78
N LEU A 279 3.13 -3.54 31.02
CA LEU A 279 3.33 -4.51 29.94
C LEU A 279 3.40 -5.94 30.47
N GLN A 280 2.52 -6.80 29.95
CA GLN A 280 2.45 -8.22 30.30
C GLN A 280 3.06 -9.07 29.19
N PRO A 281 3.85 -10.11 29.54
CA PRO A 281 4.35 -11.07 28.56
C PRO A 281 3.24 -11.67 27.72
N GLY A 282 3.46 -11.85 26.43
CA GLY A 282 2.52 -12.45 25.50
C GLY A 282 1.30 -11.57 25.12
N HIS A 283 1.20 -10.35 25.65
CA HIS A 283 0.15 -9.40 25.32
C HIS A 283 0.63 -8.42 24.23
N ILE A 284 -0.28 -8.08 23.31
CA ILE A 284 -0.04 -7.13 22.22
C ILE A 284 -0.79 -5.83 22.54
N TYR A 285 -0.05 -4.72 22.60
CA TYR A 285 -0.58 -3.38 22.83
C TYR A 285 -0.48 -2.54 21.56
N VAL A 286 -1.60 -2.01 21.08
CA VAL A 286 -1.64 -1.12 19.92
C VAL A 286 -1.80 0.32 20.41
N ALA A 287 -0.99 1.24 19.90
CA ALA A 287 -1.12 2.66 20.22
C ALA A 287 -2.49 3.18 19.77
N PRO A 288 -3.27 3.82 20.66
CA PRO A 288 -4.58 4.36 20.30
C PRO A 288 -4.45 5.53 19.34
N GLY A 289 -5.36 5.60 18.37
CA GLY A 289 -5.43 6.73 17.44
C GLY A 289 -5.67 8.05 18.19
N GLY A 290 -5.04 9.12 17.71
CA GLY A 290 -5.15 10.46 18.30
C GLY A 290 -4.26 10.72 19.51
N LYS A 291 -3.48 9.73 19.98
CA LYS A 291 -2.51 9.89 21.08
C LYS A 291 -1.16 9.28 20.71
N HIS A 292 -0.07 9.82 21.29
CA HIS A 292 1.22 9.12 21.25
C HIS A 292 1.30 8.14 22.42
N MET A 293 1.85 6.95 22.15
CA MET A 293 2.14 5.94 23.16
C MET A 293 3.67 5.91 23.37
N VAL A 294 4.08 6.07 24.61
CA VAL A 294 5.49 5.96 25.04
C VAL A 294 5.61 4.93 26.16
N LEU A 295 6.82 4.44 26.39
CA LEU A 295 7.11 3.46 27.43
C LEU A 295 7.95 4.10 28.54
N GLU A 296 7.50 3.95 29.77
CA GLU A 296 8.21 4.40 30.96
C GLU A 296 8.60 3.22 31.84
N LYS A 297 9.80 3.30 32.41
CA LYS A 297 10.25 2.34 33.44
C LYS A 297 9.88 2.89 34.81
N ASP A 298 9.07 2.16 35.54
CA ASP A 298 8.63 2.50 36.88
C ASP A 298 8.77 1.29 37.81
N ALA A 299 9.51 1.44 38.93
CA ALA A 299 9.73 0.42 39.95
C ALA A 299 10.09 -0.98 39.42
N GLY A 300 10.85 -1.04 38.29
CA GLY A 300 11.26 -2.29 37.64
C GLY A 300 10.29 -2.86 36.63
N ALA A 301 9.07 -2.34 36.54
CA ALA A 301 8.10 -2.63 35.49
C ALA A 301 8.21 -1.62 34.34
N VAL A 302 7.72 -2.00 33.16
CA VAL A 302 7.54 -1.08 32.03
C VAL A 302 6.06 -0.80 31.87
N LYS A 303 5.70 0.48 31.84
CA LYS A 303 4.33 0.98 31.74
C LYS A 303 4.14 1.77 30.47
N ILE A 304 2.92 1.73 29.94
CA ILE A 304 2.46 2.59 28.86
C ILE A 304 2.11 3.97 29.43
N ARG A 305 2.58 5.03 28.75
CA ARG A 305 2.10 6.39 28.92
C ARG A 305 1.53 6.92 27.61
N LEU A 306 0.36 7.50 27.70
CA LEU A 306 -0.29 8.18 26.59
C LEU A 306 -0.14 9.69 26.75
N ASN A 307 0.17 10.39 25.67
CA ASN A 307 0.24 11.85 25.69
C ASN A 307 -0.42 12.47 24.45
N ASP A 308 -0.79 13.73 24.58
CA ASP A 308 -1.46 14.53 23.56
C ASP A 308 -0.50 15.50 22.83
N ASN A 309 0.80 15.25 22.87
CA ASN A 309 1.78 16.09 22.15
C ASN A 309 1.39 16.28 20.69
N PRO A 310 1.86 17.37 20.05
CA PRO A 310 1.59 17.62 18.63
C PRO A 310 1.95 16.43 17.75
N PRO A 311 1.27 16.23 16.60
CA PRO A 311 1.62 15.20 15.64
C PRO A 311 3.09 15.27 15.21
N VAL A 312 3.76 14.13 15.13
CA VAL A 312 5.12 14.01 14.62
C VAL A 312 5.03 13.56 13.16
N ASN A 313 5.62 14.35 12.25
CA ASN A 313 5.50 14.12 10.80
C ASN A 313 4.05 13.93 10.35
N PHE A 314 3.14 14.76 10.92
CA PHE A 314 1.69 14.74 10.69
C PHE A 314 0.96 13.49 11.20
N CYS A 315 1.63 12.60 11.91
CA CYS A 315 1.08 11.35 12.43
C CYS A 315 0.84 11.41 13.94
N LYS A 316 -0.32 10.91 14.38
CA LYS A 316 -0.68 10.73 15.79
C LYS A 316 -1.64 9.53 15.91
N PRO A 317 -1.18 8.36 16.39
CA PRO A 317 0.16 8.09 16.92
C PRO A 317 1.27 8.17 15.87
N ALA A 318 2.51 8.46 16.31
CA ALA A 318 3.71 8.37 15.51
C ALA A 318 4.67 7.32 16.10
N VAL A 319 5.56 6.77 15.27
CA VAL A 319 6.53 5.74 15.67
C VAL A 319 7.66 6.33 16.49
N ASP A 320 8.13 7.54 16.13
CA ASP A 320 9.29 8.16 16.78
C ASP A 320 9.17 8.35 18.30
N PRO A 321 7.98 8.64 18.89
CA PRO A 321 7.81 8.71 20.34
C PRO A 321 7.85 7.36 21.06
N LEU A 322 7.54 6.24 20.38
CA LEU A 322 7.53 4.91 20.98
C LEU A 322 8.94 4.43 21.28
#